data_f971f2c761af6f243cc27811ffc91ec3
#
_entry.id   f971f2c761af6f243cc27811ffc91ec3
#
_cell.length_a   1.000
_cell.length_b   1.000
_cell.length_c   1.000
_cell.angle_alpha   90.00
_cell.angle_beta   90.00
_cell.angle_gamma   90.00
#
_symmetry.space_group_name_H-M   'P 1'
#
loop_
_entity.id
_entity.type
_entity.pdbx_description
1 polymer ?
#
loop_
_entity_poly.entity_id
_entity_poly.type
_entity_poly.pdbx_seq_one_letter_code
_entity_poly.pdbx_strand_id
1 'polypeptide(L)'
;MNTATVYSWRHKGKVYITVSDYRLEHHQLIESALSNFNAGFFLANNIYFGGGTRIALEINEYRKSIDVDFLCPDRASYRAVREEASSASLGNLVKSDFTYLREIVFNRDGVRTFISLGGVGIKLEIVSFDNYELEADKRPLFPVPCIDRTSCFYTKLLANTDRCLHQQCKDILDLLAMYDAWEGLPETALVKAKKHYGSSVVNSLHRSLKDIEYAPEKYFVIAKDLSISSEYANHLFRSVAPKLAADPLLNEKIGQ
;
A
#
# COMPACT_ATOMS: atom_id res chain seq x y z
N MET A 1 -30.51 2.49 -0.23
CA MET A 1 -30.27 2.67 -1.67
C MET A 1 -28.90 3.29 -1.80
N ASN A 2 -27.91 2.50 -2.24
CA ASN A 2 -26.54 3.01 -2.47
C ASN A 2 -26.56 3.87 -3.73
N THR A 3 -26.42 5.18 -3.59
CA THR A 3 -26.15 6.07 -4.71
C THR A 3 -24.70 5.86 -5.13
N ALA A 4 -24.48 5.10 -6.20
CA ALA A 4 -23.17 5.00 -6.82
C ALA A 4 -22.74 6.41 -7.27
N THR A 5 -21.60 6.88 -6.78
CA THR A 5 -21.06 8.18 -7.20
C THR A 5 -20.41 8.03 -8.57
N VAL A 6 -20.90 8.80 -9.54
CA VAL A 6 -20.46 8.75 -10.92
C VAL A 6 -19.47 9.89 -11.15
N TYR A 7 -18.22 9.58 -11.45
CA TYR A 7 -17.22 10.56 -11.84
C TYR A 7 -17.12 10.62 -13.36
N SER A 8 -17.15 11.83 -13.91
CA SER A 8 -16.91 12.06 -15.34
C SER A 8 -15.64 12.85 -15.54
N TRP A 9 -14.77 12.40 -16.43
CA TRP A 9 -13.64 13.16 -16.91
C TRP A 9 -13.65 13.19 -18.44
N ARG A 10 -13.08 14.27 -19.03
CA ARG A 10 -13.07 14.46 -20.48
C ARG A 10 -11.65 14.30 -21.02
N HIS A 11 -11.48 13.41 -21.97
CA HIS A 11 -10.27 13.34 -22.78
C HIS A 11 -10.65 13.29 -24.26
N LYS A 12 -10.08 14.19 -25.07
CA LYS A 12 -10.36 14.32 -26.52
C LYS A 12 -11.87 14.32 -26.86
N GLY A 13 -12.69 15.04 -26.07
CA GLY A 13 -14.13 15.18 -26.30
C GLY A 13 -14.98 13.97 -25.89
N LYS A 14 -14.40 12.89 -25.37
CA LYS A 14 -15.16 11.74 -24.82
C LYS A 14 -15.30 11.88 -23.31
N VAL A 15 -16.53 11.62 -22.82
CA VAL A 15 -16.84 11.52 -21.39
C VAL A 15 -16.69 10.07 -21.02
N TYR A 16 -15.84 9.80 -20.02
CA TYR A 16 -15.72 8.47 -19.42
C TYR A 16 -16.46 8.49 -18.10
N ILE A 17 -17.35 7.52 -17.92
CA ILE A 17 -18.12 7.34 -16.71
C ILE A 17 -17.57 6.09 -16.05
N THR A 18 -16.94 6.24 -14.89
CA THR A 18 -16.50 5.10 -14.08
C THR A 18 -17.43 5.04 -12.87
N VAL A 19 -18.10 3.91 -12.70
CA VAL A 19 -18.85 3.61 -11.47
C VAL A 19 -17.88 2.88 -10.58
N SER A 20 -17.53 3.49 -9.45
CA SER A 20 -16.67 2.88 -8.47
C SER A 20 -17.50 2.03 -7.49
N ASP A 21 -17.01 0.84 -7.16
CA ASP A 21 -17.60 -0.01 -6.13
C ASP A 21 -17.15 0.39 -4.71
N TYR A 22 -16.20 1.35 -4.59
CA TYR A 22 -15.70 1.81 -3.28
C TYR A 22 -16.69 2.75 -2.59
N ARG A 23 -16.81 2.60 -1.28
CA ARG A 23 -17.73 3.40 -0.44
C ARG A 23 -17.17 4.77 -0.10
N LEU A 24 -15.83 4.86 0.13
CA LEU A 24 -15.18 6.10 0.50
C LEU A 24 -14.88 6.93 -0.74
N GLU A 25 -15.35 8.17 -0.77
CA GLU A 25 -15.12 9.11 -1.88
C GLU A 25 -13.64 9.23 -2.26
N HIS A 26 -12.77 9.25 -1.25
CA HIS A 26 -11.33 9.33 -1.48
C HIS A 26 -10.79 8.09 -2.21
N HIS A 27 -11.30 6.89 -1.91
CA HIS A 27 -10.93 5.65 -2.61
C HIS A 27 -11.46 5.61 -4.04
N GLN A 28 -12.63 6.19 -4.30
CA GLN A 28 -13.17 6.36 -5.65
C GLN A 28 -12.27 7.29 -6.48
N LEU A 29 -11.78 8.39 -5.88
CA LEU A 29 -10.81 9.28 -6.52
C LEU A 29 -9.48 8.58 -6.82
N ILE A 30 -9.00 7.74 -5.90
CA ILE A 30 -7.79 6.93 -6.12
C ILE A 30 -7.99 5.96 -7.28
N GLU A 31 -9.11 5.25 -7.36
CA GLU A 31 -9.41 4.35 -8.49
C GLU A 31 -9.42 5.11 -9.82
N SER A 32 -10.04 6.30 -9.83
CA SER A 32 -10.00 7.18 -11.00
C SER A 32 -8.57 7.59 -11.36
N ALA A 33 -7.73 7.92 -10.36
CA ALA A 33 -6.31 8.21 -10.58
C ALA A 33 -5.60 7.00 -11.19
N LEU A 34 -5.78 5.81 -10.61
CA LEU A 34 -5.15 4.57 -11.10
C LEU A 34 -5.52 4.29 -12.56
N SER A 35 -6.75 4.59 -12.97
CA SER A 35 -7.23 4.44 -14.34
C SER A 35 -6.52 5.34 -15.35
N ASN A 36 -5.93 6.45 -14.91
CA ASN A 36 -5.16 7.38 -15.74
C ASN A 36 -3.68 6.97 -15.91
N PHE A 37 -3.17 6.07 -15.09
CA PHE A 37 -1.81 5.57 -15.28
C PHE A 37 -1.72 4.63 -16.49
N ASN A 38 -0.55 4.59 -17.11
CA ASN A 38 -0.27 3.75 -18.27
C ASN A 38 0.08 2.32 -17.81
N ALA A 39 -0.94 1.48 -17.67
CA ALA A 39 -0.80 0.10 -17.20
C ALA A 39 0.17 -0.73 -18.06
N GLY A 40 0.19 -0.51 -19.39
CA GLY A 40 1.10 -1.19 -20.31
C GLY A 40 2.57 -0.82 -20.03
N PHE A 41 2.85 0.46 -19.82
CA PHE A 41 4.18 0.93 -19.44
C PHE A 41 4.61 0.34 -18.10
N PHE A 42 3.72 0.33 -17.12
CA PHE A 42 4.00 -0.19 -15.77
C PHE A 42 4.29 -1.69 -15.80
N LEU A 43 3.49 -2.44 -16.53
CA LEU A 43 3.71 -3.89 -16.68
C LEU A 43 5.03 -4.21 -17.37
N ALA A 44 5.35 -3.50 -18.46
CA ALA A 44 6.59 -3.70 -19.23
C ALA A 44 7.86 -3.37 -18.43
N ASN A 45 7.75 -2.50 -17.42
CA ASN A 45 8.88 -2.03 -16.62
C ASN A 45 8.85 -2.51 -15.16
N ASN A 46 8.00 -3.49 -14.82
CA ASN A 46 7.86 -4.05 -13.47
C ASN A 46 7.59 -2.97 -12.40
N ILE A 47 6.70 -2.02 -12.68
CA ILE A 47 6.27 -1.00 -11.74
C ILE A 47 4.90 -1.39 -11.22
N TYR A 48 4.75 -1.49 -9.89
CA TYR A 48 3.56 -2.08 -9.29
C TYR A 48 2.89 -1.13 -8.31
N PHE A 49 1.56 -1.04 -8.38
CA PHE A 49 0.77 -0.42 -7.32
C PHE A 49 0.89 -1.24 -6.04
N GLY A 50 1.19 -0.57 -4.93
CA GLY A 50 1.45 -1.20 -3.63
C GLY A 50 1.02 -0.33 -2.46
N GLY A 51 1.75 -0.44 -1.37
CA GLY A 51 1.52 0.37 -0.18
C GLY A 51 0.23 0.04 0.57
N GLY A 52 -0.10 0.92 1.52
CA GLY A 52 -1.26 0.72 2.39
C GLY A 52 -2.59 0.85 1.67
N THR A 53 -2.65 1.67 0.63
CA THR A 53 -3.87 1.89 -0.15
C THR A 53 -4.26 0.64 -0.94
N ARG A 54 -3.30 -0.02 -1.59
CA ARG A 54 -3.55 -1.30 -2.27
C ARG A 54 -4.17 -2.33 -1.32
N ILE A 55 -3.65 -2.41 -0.09
CA ILE A 55 -4.14 -3.35 0.94
C ILE A 55 -5.55 -2.95 1.39
N ALA A 56 -5.77 -1.68 1.71
CA ALA A 56 -7.07 -1.19 2.18
C ALA A 56 -8.19 -1.42 1.15
N LEU A 57 -7.90 -1.20 -0.13
CA LEU A 57 -8.85 -1.40 -1.22
C LEU A 57 -9.21 -2.88 -1.42
N GLU A 58 -8.24 -3.80 -1.36
CA GLU A 58 -8.53 -5.24 -1.49
C GLU A 58 -9.25 -5.82 -0.27
N ILE A 59 -8.98 -5.30 0.93
CA ILE A 59 -9.63 -5.76 2.18
C ILE A 59 -10.87 -4.89 2.48
N ASN A 60 -11.72 -4.70 1.48
CA ASN A 60 -13.05 -4.10 1.63
C ASN A 60 -13.05 -2.75 2.37
N GLU A 61 -12.06 -1.90 2.09
CA GLU A 61 -11.90 -0.58 2.70
C GLU A 61 -11.92 -0.60 4.24
N TYR A 62 -11.23 -1.59 4.84
CA TYR A 62 -11.20 -1.75 6.31
C TYR A 62 -10.67 -0.52 7.03
N ARG A 63 -9.91 0.33 6.34
CA ARG A 63 -9.45 1.65 6.80
C ARG A 63 -9.41 2.67 5.66
N LYS A 64 -9.43 3.95 6.01
CA LYS A 64 -9.12 5.03 5.08
C LYS A 64 -7.63 4.97 4.71
N SER A 65 -7.32 5.14 3.43
CA SER A 65 -5.97 5.32 2.92
C SER A 65 -5.97 6.38 1.83
N ILE A 66 -5.01 7.27 1.84
CA ILE A 66 -5.07 8.53 1.07
C ILE A 66 -3.93 8.72 0.07
N ASP A 67 -2.98 7.80 0.06
CA ASP A 67 -1.78 7.90 -0.78
C ASP A 67 -1.87 6.90 -1.94
N VAL A 68 -1.22 7.22 -3.05
CA VAL A 68 -1.00 6.28 -4.16
C VAL A 68 0.49 5.98 -4.21
N ASP A 69 0.84 4.73 -3.92
CA ASP A 69 2.22 4.26 -3.91
C ASP A 69 2.46 3.29 -5.06
N PHE A 70 3.45 3.58 -5.89
CA PHE A 70 4.01 2.63 -6.84
C PHE A 70 5.40 2.19 -6.40
N LEU A 71 5.72 0.94 -6.65
CA LEU A 71 6.94 0.31 -6.20
C LEU A 71 7.77 -0.14 -7.40
N CYS A 72 9.01 0.33 -7.46
CA CYS A 72 10.02 -0.11 -8.41
C CYS A 72 10.94 -1.11 -7.69
N PRO A 73 10.87 -2.42 -7.98
CA PRO A 73 11.62 -3.43 -7.24
C PRO A 73 13.13 -3.34 -7.42
N ASP A 74 13.59 -2.73 -8.50
CA ASP A 74 15.00 -2.66 -8.87
C ASP A 74 15.37 -1.35 -9.58
N ARG A 75 16.66 -1.21 -9.89
CA ARG A 75 17.20 -0.02 -10.58
C ARG A 75 16.72 0.13 -12.01
N ALA A 76 16.38 -0.96 -12.69
CA ALA A 76 15.94 -0.90 -14.09
C ALA A 76 14.53 -0.33 -14.16
N SER A 77 13.62 -0.81 -13.32
CA SER A 77 12.25 -0.29 -13.21
C SER A 77 12.24 1.19 -12.80
N TYR A 78 13.07 1.59 -11.83
CA TYR A 78 13.17 2.99 -11.44
C TYR A 78 13.82 3.88 -12.51
N ARG A 79 14.79 3.38 -13.28
CA ARG A 79 15.38 4.11 -14.40
C ARG A 79 14.32 4.44 -15.45
N ALA A 80 13.44 3.49 -15.79
CA ALA A 80 12.34 3.74 -16.72
C ALA A 80 11.42 4.88 -16.24
N VAL A 81 11.13 4.96 -14.93
CA VAL A 81 10.40 6.09 -14.35
C VAL A 81 11.17 7.41 -14.52
N ARG A 82 12.49 7.39 -14.29
CA ARG A 82 13.33 8.59 -14.35
C ARG A 82 13.52 9.14 -15.77
N GLU A 83 13.44 8.29 -16.78
CA GLU A 83 13.50 8.69 -18.19
C GLU A 83 12.25 9.45 -18.62
N GLU A 84 11.10 9.19 -17.99
CA GLU A 84 9.81 9.82 -18.29
C GLU A 84 9.51 11.05 -17.43
N ALA A 85 9.85 11.01 -16.13
CA ALA A 85 9.44 12.04 -15.18
C ALA A 85 10.33 13.29 -15.28
N SER A 86 9.68 14.46 -15.34
CA SER A 86 10.29 15.79 -15.20
C SER A 86 9.70 16.52 -13.99
N SER A 87 10.19 17.74 -13.69
CA SER A 87 9.61 18.56 -12.61
C SER A 87 8.17 19.02 -12.88
N ALA A 88 7.71 18.95 -14.12
CA ALA A 88 6.41 19.45 -14.55
C ALA A 88 5.45 18.37 -15.05
N SER A 89 5.92 17.16 -15.38
CA SER A 89 5.10 16.09 -15.96
C SER A 89 5.65 14.71 -15.59
N LEU A 90 4.74 13.73 -15.51
CA LEU A 90 5.07 12.31 -15.38
C LEU A 90 5.30 11.62 -16.74
N GLY A 91 5.18 12.34 -17.86
CA GLY A 91 5.40 11.80 -19.20
C GLY A 91 4.52 10.58 -19.50
N ASN A 92 5.11 9.55 -20.09
CA ASN A 92 4.39 8.33 -20.50
C ASN A 92 3.94 7.43 -19.32
N LEU A 93 4.25 7.79 -18.08
CA LEU A 93 3.71 7.09 -16.90
C LEU A 93 2.20 7.27 -16.80
N VAL A 94 1.63 8.30 -17.44
CA VAL A 94 0.21 8.61 -17.41
C VAL A 94 -0.36 8.74 -18.82
N LYS A 95 -1.66 8.48 -18.97
CA LYS A 95 -2.38 8.65 -20.26
C LYS A 95 -2.64 10.12 -20.58
N SER A 96 -2.83 10.93 -19.54
CA SER A 96 -2.94 12.38 -19.60
C SER A 96 -2.38 12.99 -18.32
N ASP A 97 -1.76 14.17 -18.42
CA ASP A 97 -1.19 14.82 -17.26
C ASP A 97 -2.25 15.15 -16.20
N PHE A 98 -1.83 15.02 -14.95
CA PHE A 98 -2.60 15.48 -13.81
C PHE A 98 -2.41 16.99 -13.59
N THR A 99 -3.30 17.57 -12.82
CA THR A 99 -3.00 18.85 -12.18
C THR A 99 -2.13 18.58 -10.96
N TYR A 100 -0.90 19.06 -10.99
CA TYR A 100 0.05 18.91 -9.89
C TYR A 100 -0.09 20.08 -8.90
N LEU A 101 -0.27 19.78 -7.62
CA LEU A 101 -0.34 20.79 -6.56
C LEU A 101 1.04 21.24 -6.07
N ARG A 102 2.08 20.49 -6.42
CA ARG A 102 3.50 20.75 -6.13
C ARG A 102 4.35 20.26 -7.29
N GLU A 103 5.51 20.82 -7.45
CA GLU A 103 6.53 20.29 -8.37
C GLU A 103 6.79 18.81 -8.09
N ILE A 104 7.07 18.07 -9.15
CA ILE A 104 7.47 16.67 -9.04
C ILE A 104 8.92 16.63 -8.58
N VAL A 105 9.12 16.14 -7.36
CA VAL A 105 10.45 15.95 -6.77
C VAL A 105 10.90 14.51 -7.02
N PHE A 106 12.13 14.37 -7.49
CA PHE A 106 12.73 13.06 -7.75
C PHE A 106 14.19 13.01 -7.31
N ASN A 107 14.56 11.91 -6.69
CA ASN A 107 15.91 11.62 -6.22
C ASN A 107 16.21 10.11 -6.39
N ARG A 108 17.25 9.60 -5.74
CA ARG A 108 17.59 8.17 -5.80
C ARG A 108 16.54 7.26 -5.14
N ASP A 109 15.74 7.80 -4.21
CA ASP A 109 14.82 7.03 -3.37
C ASP A 109 13.40 6.98 -3.98
N GLY A 110 13.10 7.84 -4.98
CA GLY A 110 11.79 7.83 -5.64
C GLY A 110 11.38 9.15 -6.28
N VAL A 111 10.16 9.16 -6.80
CA VAL A 111 9.43 10.32 -7.33
C VAL A 111 8.27 10.63 -6.39
N ARG A 112 8.06 11.91 -6.06
CA ARG A 112 7.02 12.36 -5.13
C ARG A 112 6.35 13.62 -5.63
N THR A 113 5.03 13.66 -5.56
CA THR A 113 4.23 14.85 -5.85
C THR A 113 2.86 14.77 -5.16
N PHE A 114 2.05 15.80 -5.34
CA PHE A 114 0.62 15.80 -5.02
C PHE A 114 -0.17 16.11 -6.29
N ILE A 115 -1.11 15.24 -6.63
CA ILE A 115 -2.03 15.42 -7.74
C ILE A 115 -3.39 15.89 -7.22
N SER A 116 -4.08 16.72 -8.00
CA SER A 116 -5.45 17.18 -7.69
C SER A 116 -6.47 16.39 -8.49
N LEU A 117 -7.44 15.80 -7.82
CA LEU A 117 -8.60 15.15 -8.40
C LEU A 117 -9.86 15.65 -7.72
N GLY A 118 -10.77 16.25 -8.49
CA GLY A 118 -12.01 16.80 -7.92
C GLY A 118 -11.78 17.85 -6.82
N GLY A 119 -10.65 18.56 -6.83
CA GLY A 119 -10.25 19.51 -5.80
C GLY A 119 -9.61 18.86 -4.54
N VAL A 120 -9.47 17.55 -4.51
CA VAL A 120 -8.81 16.81 -3.43
C VAL A 120 -7.35 16.53 -3.79
N GLY A 121 -6.44 16.85 -2.87
CA GLY A 121 -5.01 16.54 -3.02
C GLY A 121 -4.73 15.08 -2.65
N ILE A 122 -4.14 14.32 -3.59
CA ILE A 122 -3.70 12.95 -3.40
C ILE A 122 -2.18 12.92 -3.48
N LYS A 123 -1.54 12.38 -2.45
CA LYS A 123 -0.10 12.14 -2.47
C LYS A 123 0.21 10.98 -3.41
N LEU A 124 1.16 11.19 -4.31
CA LEU A 124 1.68 10.18 -5.22
C LEU A 124 3.16 9.95 -4.92
N GLU A 125 3.52 8.70 -4.68
CA GLU A 125 4.91 8.27 -4.54
C GLU A 125 5.20 7.11 -5.50
N ILE A 126 6.36 7.17 -6.16
CA ILE A 126 6.93 6.03 -6.89
C ILE A 126 8.26 5.74 -6.20
N VAL A 127 8.27 4.68 -5.40
CA VAL A 127 9.39 4.33 -4.52
C VAL A 127 10.40 3.47 -5.26
N SER A 128 11.67 3.85 -5.17
CA SER A 128 12.80 3.08 -5.71
C SER A 128 13.32 2.13 -4.63
N PHE A 129 13.18 0.84 -4.86
CA PHE A 129 13.85 -0.17 -4.05
C PHE A 129 15.17 -0.60 -4.71
N ASP A 130 16.10 -1.11 -3.90
CA ASP A 130 17.35 -1.68 -4.38
C ASP A 130 17.27 -3.21 -4.25
N ASN A 131 16.80 -3.85 -5.31
CA ASN A 131 16.70 -5.30 -5.41
C ASN A 131 15.70 -5.96 -4.45
N TYR A 132 14.42 -5.57 -4.54
CA TYR A 132 13.31 -6.23 -3.84
C TYR A 132 12.64 -7.27 -4.73
N GLU A 133 12.43 -8.46 -4.21
CA GLU A 133 11.76 -9.57 -4.91
C GLU A 133 10.23 -9.41 -4.86
N LEU A 134 9.68 -8.42 -5.60
CA LEU A 134 8.24 -8.18 -5.71
C LEU A 134 7.65 -8.96 -6.88
N GLU A 135 6.46 -9.51 -6.69
CA GLU A 135 5.71 -10.23 -7.70
C GLU A 135 4.39 -9.52 -8.02
N ALA A 136 4.01 -9.51 -9.30
CA ALA A 136 2.73 -8.99 -9.72
C ALA A 136 1.60 -9.93 -9.31
N ASP A 137 0.48 -9.38 -8.84
CA ASP A 137 -0.75 -10.16 -8.69
C ASP A 137 -1.28 -10.57 -10.07
N LYS A 138 -1.61 -11.84 -10.23
CA LYS A 138 -2.15 -12.39 -11.48
C LYS A 138 -3.62 -12.05 -11.69
N ARG A 139 -4.30 -11.60 -10.63
CA ARG A 139 -5.70 -11.19 -10.69
C ARG A 139 -5.79 -9.73 -11.16
N PRO A 140 -6.74 -9.37 -12.02
CA PRO A 140 -6.95 -7.99 -12.49
C PRO A 140 -7.69 -7.16 -11.41
N LEU A 141 -7.08 -6.96 -10.25
CA LEU A 141 -7.70 -6.29 -9.11
C LEU A 141 -7.85 -4.78 -9.30
N PHE A 142 -6.93 -4.17 -10.05
CA PHE A 142 -6.87 -2.72 -10.23
C PHE A 142 -6.62 -2.37 -11.71
N PRO A 143 -6.88 -1.13 -12.13
CA PRO A 143 -6.59 -0.66 -13.50
C PRO A 143 -5.12 -0.72 -13.91
N VAL A 144 -4.22 -0.94 -12.95
CA VAL A 144 -2.75 -1.01 -13.12
C VAL A 144 -2.22 -2.30 -12.48
N PRO A 145 -1.05 -2.80 -12.90
CA PRO A 145 -0.42 -3.94 -12.22
C PRO A 145 -0.13 -3.60 -10.76
N CYS A 146 -0.39 -4.53 -9.86
CA CYS A 146 -0.17 -4.39 -8.43
C CYS A 146 0.65 -5.55 -7.87
N ILE A 147 1.27 -5.35 -6.72
CA ILE A 147 1.96 -6.45 -6.02
C ILE A 147 0.98 -7.49 -5.52
N ASP A 148 1.42 -8.75 -5.46
CA ASP A 148 0.64 -9.85 -4.90
C ASP A 148 0.55 -9.78 -3.36
N ARG A 149 -0.26 -10.66 -2.75
CA ARG A 149 -0.46 -10.70 -1.31
C ARG A 149 0.82 -11.01 -0.54
N THR A 150 1.66 -11.90 -1.08
CA THR A 150 2.96 -12.24 -0.49
C THR A 150 3.88 -11.03 -0.45
N SER A 151 3.96 -10.28 -1.55
CA SER A 151 4.74 -9.03 -1.63
C SER A 151 4.17 -7.94 -0.72
N CYS A 152 2.84 -7.90 -0.48
CA CYS A 152 2.25 -7.00 0.51
C CYS A 152 2.74 -7.32 1.93
N PHE A 153 2.72 -8.58 2.35
CA PHE A 153 3.28 -8.98 3.64
C PHE A 153 4.76 -8.66 3.73
N TYR A 154 5.53 -9.01 2.71
CA TYR A 154 6.97 -8.75 2.66
C TYR A 154 7.29 -7.27 2.87
N THR A 155 6.67 -6.37 2.10
CA THR A 155 6.92 -4.92 2.22
C THR A 155 6.41 -4.36 3.55
N LYS A 156 5.32 -4.87 4.11
CA LYS A 156 4.79 -4.44 5.39
C LYS A 156 5.59 -4.96 6.59
N LEU A 157 6.19 -6.14 6.50
CA LEU A 157 7.14 -6.63 7.51
C LEU A 157 8.37 -5.72 7.59
N LEU A 158 8.93 -5.31 6.45
CA LEU A 158 10.06 -4.37 6.43
C LEU A 158 9.64 -3.00 6.98
N ALA A 159 8.51 -2.47 6.51
CA ALA A 159 7.99 -1.19 7.00
C ALA A 159 7.72 -1.20 8.51
N ASN A 160 7.17 -2.30 9.05
CA ASN A 160 7.00 -2.45 10.50
C ASN A 160 8.35 -2.52 11.23
N THR A 161 9.37 -3.10 10.61
CA THR A 161 10.70 -3.15 11.20
C THR A 161 11.33 -1.76 11.30
N ASP A 162 11.20 -0.94 10.25
CA ASP A 162 11.73 0.42 10.20
C ASP A 162 11.00 1.38 11.16
N ARG A 163 9.70 1.19 11.33
CA ARG A 163 8.82 2.12 12.08
C ARG A 163 8.22 1.52 13.35
N CYS A 164 8.78 0.41 13.82
CA CYS A 164 8.31 -0.25 15.03
C CYS A 164 8.23 0.73 16.21
N LEU A 165 7.07 0.78 16.88
CA LEU A 165 6.77 1.64 18.04
C LEU A 165 6.80 3.16 17.77
N HIS A 166 6.91 3.63 16.54
CA HIS A 166 6.69 5.03 16.22
C HIS A 166 5.24 5.45 16.52
N GLN A 167 4.99 6.75 16.73
CA GLN A 167 3.65 7.26 17.08
C GLN A 167 2.56 6.88 16.07
N GLN A 168 2.92 6.70 14.79
CA GLN A 168 1.99 6.34 13.71
C GLN A 168 2.29 4.94 13.18
N CYS A 169 2.45 3.94 14.05
CA CYS A 169 2.76 2.57 13.67
C CYS A 169 1.57 1.84 12.99
N LYS A 170 1.11 2.39 11.87
CA LYS A 170 -0.01 1.82 11.09
C LYS A 170 0.32 0.49 10.40
N ASP A 171 1.60 0.17 10.23
CA ASP A 171 2.01 -1.04 9.50
C ASP A 171 1.63 -2.32 10.20
N ILE A 172 1.63 -2.36 11.54
CA ILE A 172 1.14 -3.50 12.29
C ILE A 172 -0.37 -3.70 12.10
N LEU A 173 -1.15 -2.63 11.94
CA LEU A 173 -2.59 -2.74 11.66
C LEU A 173 -2.83 -3.33 10.28
N ASP A 174 -2.03 -2.93 9.28
CA ASP A 174 -2.08 -3.54 7.94
C ASP A 174 -1.69 -5.02 8.00
N LEU A 175 -0.66 -5.38 8.77
CA LEU A 175 -0.26 -6.79 8.96
C LEU A 175 -1.36 -7.63 9.61
N LEU A 176 -2.03 -7.11 10.65
CA LEU A 176 -3.15 -7.79 11.29
C LEU A 176 -4.34 -7.97 10.34
N ALA A 177 -4.70 -6.90 9.60
CA ALA A 177 -5.80 -6.98 8.64
C ALA A 177 -5.52 -7.97 7.50
N MET A 178 -4.28 -8.00 6.98
CA MET A 178 -3.86 -8.99 5.98
C MET A 178 -3.88 -10.42 6.55
N TYR A 179 -3.38 -10.60 7.78
CA TYR A 179 -3.35 -11.91 8.43
C TYR A 179 -4.77 -12.48 8.62
N ASP A 180 -5.71 -11.61 9.00
CA ASP A 180 -7.12 -11.96 9.18
C ASP A 180 -7.80 -12.29 7.83
N ALA A 181 -7.63 -11.42 6.85
CA ALA A 181 -8.35 -11.50 5.57
C ALA A 181 -7.75 -12.49 4.56
N TRP A 182 -6.46 -12.81 4.66
CA TRP A 182 -5.73 -13.61 3.67
C TRP A 182 -5.20 -14.93 4.22
N GLU A 183 -5.82 -15.41 5.30
CA GLU A 183 -5.61 -16.75 5.85
C GLU A 183 -4.18 -17.03 6.35
N GLY A 184 -3.56 -16.03 7.00
CA GLY A 184 -2.28 -16.21 7.68
C GLY A 184 -1.10 -15.51 7.04
N LEU A 185 0.08 -15.69 7.65
CA LEU A 185 1.34 -15.10 7.20
C LEU A 185 2.04 -16.04 6.21
N PRO A 186 2.31 -15.61 4.95
CA PRO A 186 3.07 -16.44 4.02
C PRO A 186 4.53 -16.60 4.48
N GLU A 187 4.99 -17.84 4.61
CA GLU A 187 6.39 -18.15 4.97
C GLU A 187 7.38 -17.46 4.01
N THR A 188 7.08 -17.48 2.70
CA THR A 188 7.91 -16.84 1.68
C THR A 188 8.07 -15.34 1.90
N ALA A 189 7.04 -14.64 2.40
CA ALA A 189 7.13 -13.22 2.74
C ALA A 189 8.10 -12.98 3.91
N LEU A 190 8.03 -13.83 4.94
CA LEU A 190 8.91 -13.76 6.09
C LEU A 190 10.36 -14.07 5.71
N VAL A 191 10.59 -15.09 4.88
CA VAL A 191 11.92 -15.44 4.35
C VAL A 191 12.50 -14.28 3.54
N LYS A 192 11.73 -13.69 2.61
CA LYS A 192 12.15 -12.52 1.83
C LYS A 192 12.50 -11.33 2.74
N ALA A 193 11.67 -11.03 3.74
CA ALA A 193 11.94 -9.93 4.68
C ALA A 193 13.22 -10.18 5.51
N LYS A 194 13.43 -11.41 5.99
CA LYS A 194 14.64 -11.80 6.74
C LYS A 194 15.93 -11.67 5.91
N LYS A 195 15.89 -11.81 4.59
CA LYS A 195 17.07 -11.58 3.73
C LYS A 195 17.59 -10.13 3.83
N HIS A 196 16.71 -9.14 4.10
CA HIS A 196 17.08 -7.73 4.22
C HIS A 196 17.46 -7.34 5.65
N TYR A 197 16.66 -7.73 6.64
CA TYR A 197 16.80 -7.22 8.01
C TYR A 197 17.04 -8.32 9.06
N GLY A 198 17.29 -9.55 8.63
CA GLY A 198 17.62 -10.66 9.51
C GLY A 198 16.53 -10.91 10.57
N SER A 199 16.97 -11.22 11.77
CA SER A 199 16.09 -11.46 12.93
C SER A 199 15.32 -10.23 13.39
N SER A 200 15.73 -9.02 12.98
CA SER A 200 15.05 -7.77 13.35
C SER A 200 13.60 -7.76 12.91
N VAL A 201 13.26 -8.45 11.80
CA VAL A 201 11.88 -8.56 11.30
C VAL A 201 10.96 -9.20 12.35
N VAL A 202 11.34 -10.37 12.84
CA VAL A 202 10.55 -11.10 13.84
C VAL A 202 10.55 -10.36 15.17
N ASN A 203 11.71 -9.85 15.61
CA ASN A 203 11.83 -9.10 16.85
C ASN A 203 10.93 -7.84 16.86
N SER A 204 10.91 -7.10 15.77
CA SER A 204 10.06 -5.88 15.64
C SER A 204 8.58 -6.26 15.60
N LEU A 205 8.22 -7.35 14.91
CA LEU A 205 6.84 -7.82 14.89
C LEU A 205 6.38 -8.24 16.29
N HIS A 206 7.17 -9.03 17.02
CA HIS A 206 6.88 -9.38 18.42
C HIS A 206 6.76 -8.15 19.32
N ARG A 207 7.63 -7.15 19.16
CA ARG A 207 7.54 -5.89 19.92
C ARG A 207 6.25 -5.15 19.64
N SER A 208 5.84 -5.04 18.37
CA SER A 208 4.58 -4.39 17.99
C SER A 208 3.37 -5.13 18.56
N LEU A 209 3.36 -6.47 18.52
CA LEU A 209 2.28 -7.29 19.08
C LEU A 209 2.19 -7.16 20.60
N LYS A 210 3.32 -7.16 21.31
CA LYS A 210 3.36 -6.91 22.75
C LYS A 210 2.91 -5.49 23.10
N ASP A 211 3.27 -4.49 22.31
CA ASP A 211 2.84 -3.11 22.55
C ASP A 211 1.31 -2.97 22.41
N ILE A 212 0.68 -3.70 21.46
CA ILE A 212 -0.79 -3.78 21.36
C ILE A 212 -1.40 -4.41 22.62
N GLU A 213 -0.78 -5.45 23.18
CA GLU A 213 -1.25 -6.11 24.38
C GLU A 213 -1.17 -5.21 25.61
N TYR A 214 -0.03 -4.52 25.80
CA TYR A 214 0.24 -3.71 27.00
C TYR A 214 -0.33 -2.29 26.95
N ALA A 215 -0.46 -1.70 25.74
CA ALA A 215 -0.94 -0.34 25.54
C ALA A 215 -2.03 -0.26 24.42
N PRO A 216 -3.12 -1.03 24.53
CA PRO A 216 -4.14 -1.11 23.46
C PRO A 216 -4.77 0.25 23.15
N GLU A 217 -4.90 1.14 24.13
CA GLU A 217 -5.52 2.47 23.96
C GLU A 217 -4.84 3.30 22.88
N LYS A 218 -3.52 3.24 22.79
CA LYS A 218 -2.73 3.88 21.74
C LYS A 218 -3.19 3.42 20.35
N TYR A 219 -3.41 2.11 20.19
CA TYR A 219 -3.82 1.52 18.90
C TYR A 219 -5.29 1.77 18.58
N PHE A 220 -6.16 1.90 19.56
CA PHE A 220 -7.54 2.34 19.33
C PHE A 220 -7.60 3.78 18.82
N VAL A 221 -6.73 4.67 19.31
CA VAL A 221 -6.62 6.05 18.78
C VAL A 221 -6.15 6.01 17.33
N ILE A 222 -5.08 5.28 17.02
CA ILE A 222 -4.57 5.12 15.65
C ILE A 222 -5.64 4.52 14.71
N ALA A 223 -6.35 3.49 15.17
CA ALA A 223 -7.42 2.86 14.41
C ALA A 223 -8.55 3.85 14.09
N LYS A 224 -8.94 4.68 15.05
CA LYS A 224 -9.93 5.75 14.88
C LYS A 224 -9.47 6.79 13.85
N ASP A 225 -8.21 7.24 13.93
CA ASP A 225 -7.63 8.20 12.99
C ASP A 225 -7.59 7.65 11.54
N LEU A 226 -7.42 6.34 11.40
CA LEU A 226 -7.48 5.61 10.14
C LEU A 226 -8.91 5.25 9.71
N SER A 227 -9.93 5.65 10.47
CA SER A 227 -11.34 5.31 10.21
C SER A 227 -11.62 3.80 10.21
N ILE A 228 -10.87 3.01 10.98
CA ILE A 228 -11.19 1.61 11.26
C ILE A 228 -12.36 1.58 12.24
N SER A 229 -13.37 0.75 11.96
CA SER A 229 -14.50 0.62 12.88
C SER A 229 -14.04 0.08 14.25
N SER A 230 -14.67 0.54 15.32
CA SER A 230 -14.35 0.09 16.68
C SER A 230 -14.51 -1.43 16.86
N GLU A 231 -15.49 -2.02 16.16
CA GLU A 231 -15.72 -3.46 16.17
C GLU A 231 -14.54 -4.20 15.52
N TYR A 232 -14.12 -3.76 14.33
CA TYR A 232 -12.99 -4.39 13.63
C TYR A 232 -11.66 -4.16 14.35
N ALA A 233 -11.41 -2.98 14.89
CA ALA A 233 -10.25 -2.71 15.72
C ALA A 233 -10.19 -3.64 16.95
N ASN A 234 -11.32 -3.85 17.62
CA ASN A 234 -11.42 -4.78 18.74
C ASN A 234 -11.13 -6.22 18.31
N HIS A 235 -11.65 -6.67 17.16
CA HIS A 235 -11.34 -7.97 16.57
C HIS A 235 -9.85 -8.12 16.28
N LEU A 236 -9.24 -7.13 15.61
CA LEU A 236 -7.81 -7.16 15.30
C LEU A 236 -6.93 -7.28 16.56
N PHE A 237 -7.23 -6.50 17.61
CA PHE A 237 -6.36 -6.45 18.78
C PHE A 237 -6.58 -7.62 19.75
N ARG A 238 -7.82 -8.07 19.92
CA ARG A 238 -8.16 -9.10 20.91
C ARG A 238 -8.21 -10.51 20.34
N SER A 239 -8.38 -10.66 19.03
CA SER A 239 -8.49 -11.98 18.40
C SER A 239 -7.36 -12.27 17.43
N VAL A 240 -7.03 -11.32 16.55
CA VAL A 240 -6.04 -11.53 15.49
C VAL A 240 -4.62 -11.38 16.00
N ALA A 241 -4.32 -10.35 16.80
CA ALA A 241 -2.98 -10.13 17.32
C ALA A 241 -2.45 -11.29 18.16
N PRO A 242 -3.22 -11.89 19.09
CA PRO A 242 -2.79 -13.11 19.80
C PRO A 242 -2.56 -14.31 18.87
N LYS A 243 -3.39 -14.49 17.83
CA LYS A 243 -3.21 -15.56 16.84
C LYS A 243 -1.91 -15.39 16.06
N LEU A 244 -1.64 -14.19 15.58
CA LEU A 244 -0.38 -13.88 14.89
C LEU A 244 0.83 -14.06 15.83
N ALA A 245 0.73 -13.65 17.09
CA ALA A 245 1.81 -13.83 18.08
C ALA A 245 2.11 -15.31 18.35
N ALA A 246 1.10 -16.17 18.27
CA ALA A 246 1.22 -17.62 18.42
C ALA A 246 1.56 -18.37 17.13
N ASP A 247 1.68 -17.66 15.99
CA ASP A 247 1.97 -18.30 14.70
C ASP A 247 3.29 -19.08 14.76
N PRO A 248 3.32 -20.36 14.34
CA PRO A 248 4.52 -21.18 14.35
C PRO A 248 5.70 -20.55 13.62
N LEU A 249 5.46 -19.86 12.49
CA LEU A 249 6.51 -19.19 11.70
C LEU A 249 7.28 -18.11 12.49
N LEU A 250 6.66 -17.52 13.50
CA LEU A 250 7.30 -16.52 14.36
C LEU A 250 8.03 -17.14 15.55
N ASN A 251 7.65 -18.36 15.92
CA ASN A 251 8.14 -19.05 17.12
C ASN A 251 9.14 -20.18 16.82
N GLU A 252 9.35 -20.51 15.54
CA GLU A 252 10.42 -21.43 15.17
C GLU A 252 11.77 -20.84 15.57
N LYS A 253 12.45 -21.49 16.52
CA LYS A 253 13.86 -21.23 16.76
C LYS A 253 14.59 -21.53 15.46
N ILE A 254 15.12 -20.47 14.82
CA ILE A 254 15.98 -20.61 13.65
C ILE A 254 17.05 -21.63 14.03
N GLY A 255 17.01 -22.80 13.38
CA GLY A 255 18.07 -23.78 13.50
C GLY A 255 19.41 -23.08 13.23
N GLN A 256 20.30 -23.23 14.16
CA GLN A 256 21.68 -22.73 14.17
C GLN A 256 22.44 -23.20 12.94
#